data_3c54e422acb6d7f03e278985baec3610
#
_entry.id   3c54e422acb6d7f03e278985baec3610
#
_cell.length_a   1.000
_cell.length_b   1.000
_cell.length_c   1.000
_cell.angle_alpha   90.00
_cell.angle_beta   90.00
_cell.angle_gamma   90.00
#
_symmetry.space_group_name_H-M   'P 1'
#
loop_
_entity.id
_entity.type
_entity.pdbx_description
1 polymer ?
#
loop_
_entity_poly.entity_id
_entity_poly.type
_entity_poly.pdbx_seq_one_letter_code
_entity_poly.pdbx_strand_id
1 'polypeptide(L)'
;VEAVLFDFHGTLAQVEDPVTWLLAGAAECGVNLERLRATVLADRLVTAGRAGGPAPARIPPRLAEVWAERDLYEHAHRAAYTGLAATVDTGIDGLPEALYERVRRVEGWLPYADLAPTLRGLREDGVPVAVVSNIGFDIRPFFTTWGVADLVDAFVLSYEVGRCKPDPAIFLRACGLLGVDPERTLMVGDTPADAGAVAAGCATLLLPAAAPGRANGLGAARDLVAATRG
;
A
#
# COMPACT_ATOMS: atom_id res chain seq x y z
N VAL A 1 6.44 21.95 -10.00
CA VAL A 1 6.49 20.48 -9.82
C VAL A 1 6.72 19.82 -11.17
N GLU A 2 7.72 18.94 -11.27
CA GLU A 2 8.11 18.27 -12.50
C GLU A 2 7.97 16.76 -12.44
N ALA A 3 7.85 16.18 -11.23
CA ALA A 3 7.57 14.77 -11.02
C ALA A 3 6.61 14.57 -9.85
N VAL A 4 5.89 13.44 -9.84
CA VAL A 4 5.01 13.04 -8.73
C VAL A 4 5.39 11.66 -8.24
N LEU A 5 5.58 11.52 -6.93
CA LEU A 5 5.72 10.27 -6.22
C LEU A 5 4.38 9.96 -5.55
N PHE A 6 3.88 8.74 -5.68
CA PHE A 6 2.67 8.31 -4.98
C PHE A 6 3.00 7.18 -4.00
N ASP A 7 2.45 7.25 -2.80
CA ASP A 7 2.28 6.06 -1.98
C ASP A 7 1.25 5.12 -2.61
N PHE A 8 1.27 3.86 -2.20
CA PHE A 8 0.38 2.83 -2.74
C PHE A 8 -0.87 2.64 -1.88
N HIS A 9 -0.71 2.12 -0.66
CA HIS A 9 -1.83 1.74 0.20
C HIS A 9 -2.42 2.97 0.90
N GLY A 10 -3.74 3.18 0.77
CA GLY A 10 -4.42 4.37 1.29
C GLY A 10 -4.37 5.57 0.34
N THR A 11 -3.46 5.55 -0.66
CA THR A 11 -3.27 6.61 -1.64
C THR A 11 -3.77 6.22 -3.03
N LEU A 12 -3.22 5.17 -3.65
CA LEU A 12 -3.62 4.70 -4.98
C LEU A 12 -4.64 3.55 -4.93
N ALA A 13 -4.60 2.74 -3.88
CA ALA A 13 -5.49 1.60 -3.69
C ALA A 13 -5.77 1.33 -2.21
N GLN A 14 -6.82 0.58 -1.96
CA GLN A 14 -7.20 0.13 -0.63
C GLN A 14 -7.40 -1.38 -0.62
N VAL A 15 -7.12 -2.05 0.49
CA VAL A 15 -7.47 -3.46 0.68
C VAL A 15 -8.98 -3.65 0.68
N GLU A 16 -9.43 -4.82 0.22
CA GLU A 16 -10.85 -5.22 0.30
C GLU A 16 -11.37 -5.21 1.73
N ASP A 17 -12.69 -5.22 1.92
CA ASP A 17 -13.28 -5.25 3.26
C ASP A 17 -12.86 -6.53 4.03
N PRO A 18 -12.76 -6.44 5.37
CA PRO A 18 -12.23 -7.54 6.18
C PRO A 18 -13.08 -8.83 6.12
N VAL A 19 -14.39 -8.71 5.92
CA VAL A 19 -15.28 -9.88 5.85
C VAL A 19 -15.08 -10.62 4.52
N THR A 20 -14.99 -9.88 3.42
CA THR A 20 -14.69 -10.44 2.09
C THR A 20 -13.34 -11.14 2.09
N TRP A 21 -12.31 -10.49 2.64
CA TRP A 21 -10.97 -11.06 2.80
C TRP A 21 -10.98 -12.38 3.58
N LEU A 22 -11.69 -12.43 4.72
CA LEU A 22 -11.78 -13.64 5.53
C LEU A 22 -12.58 -14.74 4.83
N LEU A 23 -13.71 -14.40 4.20
CA LEU A 23 -14.51 -15.38 3.47
C LEU A 23 -13.72 -16.01 2.31
N ALA A 24 -12.94 -15.21 1.59
CA ALA A 24 -12.07 -15.70 0.52
C ALA A 24 -10.99 -16.65 1.06
N GLY A 25 -10.28 -16.28 2.12
CA GLY A 25 -9.27 -17.13 2.75
C GLY A 25 -9.84 -18.42 3.33
N ALA A 26 -11.02 -18.37 3.98
CA ALA A 26 -11.70 -19.55 4.49
C ALA A 26 -12.12 -20.51 3.36
N ALA A 27 -12.63 -19.98 2.25
CA ALA A 27 -12.98 -20.77 1.09
C ALA A 27 -11.77 -21.51 0.48
N GLU A 28 -10.58 -20.88 0.44
CA GLU A 28 -9.34 -21.55 0.03
C GLU A 28 -8.94 -22.70 0.96
N CYS A 29 -9.30 -22.61 2.25
CA CYS A 29 -9.16 -23.70 3.22
C CYS A 29 -10.30 -24.75 3.15
N GLY A 30 -11.21 -24.64 2.18
CA GLY A 30 -12.34 -25.56 2.04
C GLY A 30 -13.47 -25.32 3.06
N VAL A 31 -13.48 -24.17 3.75
CA VAL A 31 -14.46 -23.83 4.78
C VAL A 31 -15.43 -22.76 4.27
N ASN A 32 -16.71 -23.09 4.28
CA ASN A 32 -17.78 -22.12 4.02
C ASN A 32 -18.23 -21.49 5.34
N LEU A 33 -17.77 -20.24 5.59
CA LEU A 33 -18.14 -19.50 6.80
C LEU A 33 -19.48 -18.78 6.62
N GLU A 34 -20.32 -18.90 7.64
CA GLU A 34 -21.51 -18.06 7.74
C GLU A 34 -21.11 -16.60 7.98
N ARG A 35 -21.79 -15.65 7.28
CA ARG A 35 -21.43 -14.24 7.26
C ARG A 35 -21.36 -13.58 8.65
N LEU A 36 -22.30 -13.94 9.56
CA LEU A 36 -22.29 -13.38 10.91
C LEU A 36 -21.03 -13.81 11.69
N ARG A 37 -20.68 -15.11 11.61
CA ARG A 37 -19.44 -15.61 12.19
C ARG A 37 -18.21 -14.96 11.55
N ALA A 38 -18.20 -14.80 10.24
CA ALA A 38 -17.13 -14.13 9.52
C ALA A 38 -16.94 -12.68 9.96
N THR A 39 -18.02 -11.93 10.23
CA THR A 39 -17.92 -10.55 10.73
C THR A 39 -17.18 -10.48 12.06
N VAL A 40 -17.53 -11.34 13.02
CA VAL A 40 -16.89 -11.36 14.34
C VAL A 40 -15.41 -11.78 14.26
N LEU A 41 -15.10 -12.79 13.44
CA LEU A 41 -13.72 -13.26 13.27
C LEU A 41 -12.86 -12.25 12.52
N ALA A 42 -13.42 -11.57 11.51
CA ALA A 42 -12.72 -10.55 10.75
C ALA A 42 -12.29 -9.37 11.63
N ASP A 43 -13.17 -8.91 12.52
CA ASP A 43 -12.84 -7.86 13.49
C ASP A 43 -11.69 -8.26 14.42
N ARG A 44 -11.70 -9.50 14.92
CA ARG A 44 -10.61 -10.05 15.75
C ARG A 44 -9.29 -10.14 14.97
N LEU A 45 -9.34 -10.58 13.72
CA LEU A 45 -8.15 -10.70 12.85
C LEU A 45 -7.57 -9.33 12.49
N VAL A 46 -8.42 -8.34 12.18
CA VAL A 46 -7.98 -6.96 11.95
C VAL A 46 -7.35 -6.37 13.20
N THR A 47 -7.94 -6.58 14.38
CA THR A 47 -7.40 -6.12 15.66
C THR A 47 -6.05 -6.79 15.97
N ALA A 48 -5.89 -8.07 15.63
CA ALA A 48 -4.62 -8.78 15.78
C ALA A 48 -3.54 -8.26 14.82
N GLY A 49 -3.91 -7.85 13.61
CA GLY A 49 -3.04 -7.28 12.60
C GLY A 49 -3.26 -7.89 11.22
N ARG A 50 -3.63 -7.04 10.26
CA ARG A 50 -3.81 -7.37 8.84
C ARG A 50 -2.90 -6.48 8.00
N ALA A 51 -2.26 -7.02 6.97
CA ALA A 51 -1.53 -6.19 6.00
C ALA A 51 -2.53 -5.25 5.30
N GLY A 52 -2.20 -3.96 5.22
CA GLY A 52 -3.12 -2.92 4.75
C GLY A 52 -4.25 -2.58 5.71
N GLY A 53 -4.23 -3.08 6.93
CA GLY A 53 -5.16 -2.71 7.99
C GLY A 53 -4.56 -1.71 8.99
N PRO A 54 -5.32 -1.38 10.04
CA PRO A 54 -4.80 -0.54 11.12
C PRO A 54 -3.64 -1.22 11.86
N ALA A 55 -2.88 -0.43 12.61
CA ALA A 55 -1.81 -0.98 13.45
C ALA A 55 -2.37 -2.04 14.41
N PRO A 56 -1.68 -3.18 14.59
CA PRO A 56 -2.10 -4.22 15.53
C PRO A 56 -2.25 -3.66 16.94
N ALA A 57 -3.28 -4.09 17.66
CA ALA A 57 -3.48 -3.69 19.05
C ALA A 57 -2.31 -4.12 19.95
N ARG A 58 -1.64 -5.22 19.62
CA ARG A 58 -0.48 -5.73 20.34
C ARG A 58 0.40 -6.58 19.43
N ILE A 59 1.71 -6.38 19.52
CA ILE A 59 2.71 -7.28 18.91
C ILE A 59 3.19 -8.27 19.98
N PRO A 60 2.97 -9.60 19.79
CA PRO A 60 3.55 -10.59 20.68
C PRO A 60 5.08 -10.50 20.68
N PRO A 61 5.78 -10.68 21.84
CA PRO A 61 7.24 -10.59 21.90
C PRO A 61 7.98 -11.47 20.89
N ARG A 62 7.46 -12.67 20.61
CA ARG A 62 8.03 -13.59 19.60
C ARG A 62 7.97 -13.08 18.16
N LEU A 63 7.13 -12.08 17.88
CA LEU A 63 6.99 -11.48 16.55
C LEU A 63 7.64 -10.10 16.44
N ALA A 64 8.23 -9.57 17.52
CA ALA A 64 8.72 -8.19 17.57
C ALA A 64 9.80 -7.91 16.51
N GLU A 65 10.74 -8.84 16.30
CA GLU A 65 11.82 -8.72 15.32
C GLU A 65 11.25 -8.72 13.88
N VAL A 66 10.51 -9.75 13.51
CA VAL A 66 9.90 -9.82 12.15
C VAL A 66 8.92 -8.70 11.89
N TRP A 67 8.24 -8.20 12.94
CA TRP A 67 7.38 -7.03 12.83
C TRP A 67 8.17 -5.75 12.52
N ALA A 68 9.31 -5.55 13.15
CA ALA A 68 10.18 -4.39 12.90
C ALA A 68 10.73 -4.40 11.46
N GLU A 69 10.96 -5.57 10.91
CA GLU A 69 11.56 -5.77 9.58
C GLU A 69 10.55 -6.08 8.46
N ARG A 70 9.24 -6.13 8.78
CA ARG A 70 8.19 -6.61 7.86
C ARG A 70 8.15 -5.91 6.50
N ASP A 71 8.49 -4.62 6.46
CA ASP A 71 8.47 -3.85 5.22
C ASP A 71 9.86 -3.78 4.55
N LEU A 72 10.87 -4.46 5.13
CA LEU A 72 12.23 -4.55 4.59
C LEU A 72 12.52 -5.90 3.91
N TYR A 73 11.81 -6.97 4.32
CA TYR A 73 12.05 -8.31 3.80
C TYR A 73 10.74 -9.06 3.57
N GLU A 74 10.61 -9.73 2.42
CA GLU A 74 9.42 -10.51 2.08
C GLU A 74 9.12 -11.61 3.11
N HIS A 75 10.16 -12.32 3.58
CA HIS A 75 10.00 -13.36 4.59
C HIS A 75 9.54 -12.80 5.95
N ALA A 76 10.01 -11.62 6.35
CA ALA A 76 9.60 -10.97 7.58
C ALA A 76 8.15 -10.47 7.47
N HIS A 77 7.76 -9.93 6.32
CA HIS A 77 6.38 -9.53 6.05
C HIS A 77 5.42 -10.71 6.18
N ARG A 78 5.73 -11.85 5.53
CA ARG A 78 4.95 -13.08 5.66
C ARG A 78 4.88 -13.54 7.11
N ALA A 79 6.03 -13.71 7.78
CA ALA A 79 6.10 -14.22 9.15
C ALA A 79 5.35 -13.30 10.16
N ALA A 80 5.42 -11.98 9.99
CA ALA A 80 4.71 -11.03 10.83
C ALA A 80 3.19 -11.20 10.71
N TYR A 81 2.64 -11.14 9.51
CA TYR A 81 1.19 -11.14 9.32
C TYR A 81 0.55 -12.53 9.50
N THR A 82 1.20 -13.62 9.05
CA THR A 82 0.72 -14.98 9.36
C THR A 82 0.81 -15.28 10.85
N GLY A 83 1.90 -14.84 11.51
CA GLY A 83 2.07 -14.99 12.95
C GLY A 83 1.06 -14.21 13.77
N LEU A 84 0.67 -13.01 13.34
CA LEU A 84 -0.40 -12.21 13.97
C LEU A 84 -1.77 -12.88 13.77
N ALA A 85 -2.10 -13.30 12.55
CA ALA A 85 -3.35 -14.01 12.27
C ALA A 85 -3.47 -15.31 13.10
N ALA A 86 -2.38 -16.05 13.27
CA ALA A 86 -2.32 -17.26 14.09
C ALA A 86 -2.53 -17.02 15.61
N THR A 87 -2.55 -15.78 16.08
CA THR A 87 -2.93 -15.45 17.46
C THR A 87 -4.42 -15.52 17.71
N VAL A 88 -5.23 -15.55 16.64
CA VAL A 88 -6.68 -15.63 16.71
C VAL A 88 -7.08 -17.08 16.48
N ASP A 89 -7.70 -17.70 17.51
CA ASP A 89 -8.31 -19.01 17.33
C ASP A 89 -9.54 -18.88 16.43
N THR A 90 -9.44 -19.40 15.20
CA THR A 90 -10.51 -19.40 14.19
C THR A 90 -11.12 -20.79 14.00
N GLY A 91 -10.42 -21.84 14.43
CA GLY A 91 -10.77 -23.23 14.18
C GLY A 91 -10.64 -23.64 12.69
N ILE A 92 -9.83 -22.90 11.90
CA ILE A 92 -9.64 -23.17 10.47
C ILE A 92 -8.14 -23.37 10.22
N ASP A 93 -7.77 -24.59 9.89
CA ASP A 93 -6.36 -24.94 9.59
C ASP A 93 -5.92 -24.26 8.30
N GLY A 94 -4.68 -23.71 8.29
CA GLY A 94 -4.10 -23.06 7.12
C GLY A 94 -4.61 -21.65 6.84
N LEU A 95 -5.58 -21.15 7.62
CA LEU A 95 -6.19 -19.84 7.39
C LEU A 95 -5.17 -18.68 7.42
N PRO A 96 -4.19 -18.60 8.34
CA PRO A 96 -3.21 -17.50 8.35
C PRO A 96 -2.48 -17.34 7.02
N GLU A 97 -2.05 -18.43 6.42
CA GLU A 97 -1.39 -18.46 5.11
C GLU A 97 -2.34 -18.05 3.98
N ALA A 98 -3.55 -18.60 3.96
CA ALA A 98 -4.57 -18.26 2.95
C ALA A 98 -4.92 -16.76 2.97
N LEU A 99 -5.05 -16.18 4.17
CA LEU A 99 -5.28 -14.75 4.36
C LEU A 99 -4.11 -13.90 3.88
N TYR A 100 -2.88 -14.35 4.11
CA TYR A 100 -1.68 -13.65 3.63
C TYR A 100 -1.56 -13.74 2.10
N GLU A 101 -1.77 -14.91 1.50
CA GLU A 101 -1.76 -15.06 0.04
C GLU A 101 -2.85 -14.21 -0.63
N ARG A 102 -4.02 -14.04 0.01
CA ARG A 102 -5.07 -13.16 -0.49
C ARG A 102 -4.61 -11.70 -0.60
N VAL A 103 -3.83 -11.20 0.36
CA VAL A 103 -3.27 -9.84 0.31
C VAL A 103 -2.22 -9.69 -0.79
N ARG A 104 -1.53 -10.77 -1.18
CA ARG A 104 -0.55 -10.74 -2.27
C ARG A 104 -1.17 -10.80 -3.68
N ARG A 105 -2.48 -10.99 -3.78
CA ARG A 105 -3.21 -11.08 -5.05
C ARG A 105 -3.97 -9.79 -5.32
N VAL A 106 -4.12 -9.45 -6.59
CA VAL A 106 -4.81 -8.24 -7.03
C VAL A 106 -6.28 -8.18 -6.56
N GLU A 107 -6.93 -9.35 -6.44
CA GLU A 107 -8.32 -9.45 -5.98
C GLU A 107 -8.52 -8.99 -4.53
N GLY A 108 -7.44 -8.95 -3.73
CA GLY A 108 -7.44 -8.41 -2.37
C GLY A 108 -7.36 -6.88 -2.30
N TRP A 109 -7.27 -6.21 -3.46
CA TRP A 109 -7.05 -4.76 -3.55
C TRP A 109 -8.02 -4.09 -4.51
N LEU A 110 -8.45 -2.90 -4.16
CA LEU A 110 -9.36 -2.08 -4.93
C LEU A 110 -8.66 -0.75 -5.26
N PRO A 111 -8.35 -0.48 -6.54
CA PRO A 111 -7.82 0.83 -6.94
C PRO A 111 -8.87 1.91 -6.69
N TYR A 112 -8.43 3.10 -6.34
CA TYR A 112 -9.34 4.24 -6.24
C TYR A 112 -9.85 4.64 -7.65
N ALA A 113 -11.08 5.14 -7.70
CA ALA A 113 -11.75 5.43 -8.98
C ALA A 113 -11.02 6.50 -9.82
N ASP A 114 -10.26 7.37 -9.17
CA ASP A 114 -9.48 8.43 -9.79
C ASP A 114 -8.02 8.05 -10.10
N LEU A 115 -7.57 6.81 -9.80
CA LEU A 115 -6.23 6.33 -10.12
C LEU A 115 -5.90 6.49 -11.60
N ALA A 116 -6.63 5.78 -12.46
CA ALA A 116 -6.34 5.77 -13.90
C ALA A 116 -6.52 7.15 -14.57
N PRO A 117 -7.58 7.93 -14.29
CA PRO A 117 -7.68 9.29 -14.81
C PRO A 117 -6.51 10.19 -14.39
N THR A 118 -6.07 10.13 -13.14
CA THR A 118 -4.96 10.97 -12.65
C THR A 118 -3.65 10.60 -13.32
N LEU A 119 -3.31 9.31 -13.37
CA LEU A 119 -2.05 8.87 -14.01
C LEU A 119 -2.02 9.20 -15.50
N ARG A 120 -3.14 9.02 -16.23
CA ARG A 120 -3.22 9.42 -17.64
C ARG A 120 -3.02 10.92 -17.82
N GLY A 121 -3.69 11.74 -16.99
CA GLY A 121 -3.52 13.18 -17.05
C GLY A 121 -2.09 13.64 -16.80
N LEU A 122 -1.39 13.06 -15.81
CA LEU A 122 0.02 13.35 -15.57
C LEU A 122 0.91 12.94 -16.75
N ARG A 123 0.64 11.78 -17.36
CA ARG A 123 1.34 11.31 -18.57
C ARG A 123 1.13 12.28 -19.75
N GLU A 124 -0.10 12.74 -19.99
CA GLU A 124 -0.44 13.72 -21.03
C GLU A 124 0.25 15.07 -20.79
N ASP A 125 0.43 15.47 -19.53
CA ASP A 125 1.14 16.68 -19.12
C ASP A 125 2.67 16.50 -19.14
N GLY A 126 3.18 15.30 -19.50
CA GLY A 126 4.60 14.98 -19.55
C GLY A 126 5.25 14.96 -18.15
N VAL A 127 4.52 14.56 -17.12
CA VAL A 127 4.99 14.49 -15.73
C VAL A 127 5.29 13.04 -15.37
N PRO A 128 6.56 12.67 -15.13
CA PRO A 128 6.92 11.33 -14.73
C PRO A 128 6.39 11.00 -13.33
N VAL A 129 6.05 9.72 -13.16
CA VAL A 129 5.43 9.19 -11.94
C VAL A 129 6.23 8.03 -11.38
N ALA A 130 6.49 8.04 -10.06
CA ALA A 130 6.96 6.84 -9.37
C ALA A 130 6.00 6.45 -8.24
N VAL A 131 5.95 5.14 -7.94
CA VAL A 131 5.27 4.60 -6.76
C VAL A 131 6.32 4.31 -5.70
N VAL A 132 6.15 4.86 -4.49
CA VAL A 132 7.06 4.71 -3.33
C VAL A 132 6.29 4.10 -2.17
N SER A 133 6.53 2.82 -1.86
CA SER A 133 5.72 2.09 -0.88
C SER A 133 6.55 1.34 0.16
N ASN A 134 6.12 1.42 1.43
CA ASN A 134 6.55 0.50 2.48
C ASN A 134 5.75 -0.79 2.35
N ILE A 135 6.35 -1.82 1.77
CA ILE A 135 5.67 -3.08 1.45
C ILE A 135 6.68 -4.22 1.34
N GLY A 136 6.27 -5.44 1.70
CA GLY A 136 7.12 -6.62 1.69
C GLY A 136 6.89 -7.57 0.50
N PHE A 137 6.25 -7.11 -0.59
CA PHE A 137 6.02 -7.92 -1.78
C PHE A 137 5.82 -7.06 -3.04
N ASP A 138 5.95 -7.68 -4.23
CA ASP A 138 5.81 -6.98 -5.50
C ASP A 138 4.34 -6.63 -5.82
N ILE A 139 4.08 -5.34 -6.06
CA ILE A 139 2.77 -4.79 -6.43
C ILE A 139 2.64 -4.44 -7.91
N ARG A 140 3.70 -4.55 -8.71
CA ARG A 140 3.67 -4.26 -10.16
C ARG A 140 2.62 -5.07 -10.92
N PRO A 141 2.37 -6.37 -10.59
CA PRO A 141 1.30 -7.12 -11.24
C PRO A 141 -0.10 -6.51 -11.06
N PHE A 142 -0.33 -5.76 -9.97
CA PHE A 142 -1.62 -5.10 -9.75
C PHE A 142 -1.84 -3.98 -10.77
N PHE A 143 -0.83 -3.17 -11.01
CA PHE A 143 -0.86 -2.10 -12.01
C PHE A 143 -1.05 -2.64 -13.43
N THR A 144 -0.45 -3.79 -13.74
CA THR A 144 -0.67 -4.50 -15.00
C THR A 144 -2.14 -4.93 -15.14
N THR A 145 -2.70 -5.55 -14.12
CA THR A 145 -4.10 -6.00 -14.12
C THR A 145 -5.09 -4.83 -14.20
N TRP A 146 -4.76 -3.68 -13.57
CA TRP A 146 -5.58 -2.47 -13.64
C TRP A 146 -5.39 -1.66 -14.94
N GLY A 147 -4.49 -2.09 -15.83
CA GLY A 147 -4.22 -1.43 -17.13
C GLY A 147 -3.58 -0.04 -16.98
N VAL A 148 -2.73 0.14 -15.98
CA VAL A 148 -2.05 1.42 -15.70
C VAL A 148 -0.54 1.27 -15.49
N ALA A 149 0.03 0.08 -15.76
CA ALA A 149 1.45 -0.17 -15.52
C ALA A 149 2.37 0.72 -16.37
N ASP A 150 1.99 1.01 -17.61
CA ASP A 150 2.71 1.89 -18.53
C ASP A 150 2.64 3.37 -18.18
N LEU A 151 1.82 3.74 -17.19
CA LEU A 151 1.67 5.11 -16.68
C LEU A 151 2.58 5.38 -15.47
N VAL A 152 3.32 4.38 -15.00
CA VAL A 152 4.27 4.49 -13.87
C VAL A 152 5.68 4.27 -14.39
N ASP A 153 6.54 5.27 -14.23
CA ASP A 153 7.92 5.24 -14.76
C ASP A 153 8.89 4.51 -13.82
N ALA A 154 8.59 4.46 -12.51
CA ALA A 154 9.43 3.74 -11.54
C ALA A 154 8.61 3.21 -10.35
N PHE A 155 9.08 2.08 -9.79
CA PHE A 155 8.63 1.56 -8.50
C PHE A 155 9.79 1.53 -7.53
N VAL A 156 9.59 2.08 -6.33
CA VAL A 156 10.56 2.08 -5.24
C VAL A 156 9.90 1.42 -4.05
N LEU A 157 10.11 0.12 -3.92
CA LEU A 157 9.49 -0.72 -2.91
C LEU A 157 10.50 -0.98 -1.79
N SER A 158 10.11 -0.76 -0.54
CA SER A 158 11.01 -0.79 0.61
C SER A 158 11.79 -2.10 0.74
N TYR A 159 11.14 -3.25 0.45
CA TYR A 159 11.79 -4.56 0.53
C TYR A 159 12.88 -4.77 -0.54
N GLU A 160 12.84 -4.03 -1.67
CA GLU A 160 13.88 -4.09 -2.71
C GLU A 160 15.04 -3.14 -2.40
N VAL A 161 14.74 -1.97 -1.82
CA VAL A 161 15.75 -0.92 -1.60
C VAL A 161 16.34 -0.94 -0.19
N GLY A 162 15.78 -1.75 0.72
CA GLY A 162 16.24 -1.88 2.10
C GLY A 162 16.04 -0.62 2.94
N ARG A 163 15.09 0.23 2.57
CA ARG A 163 14.75 1.47 3.27
C ARG A 163 13.24 1.70 3.27
N CYS A 164 12.70 2.11 4.42
CA CYS A 164 11.29 2.46 4.58
C CYS A 164 11.11 3.97 4.71
N LYS A 165 10.01 4.50 4.20
CA LYS A 165 9.53 5.82 4.63
C LYS A 165 9.38 5.82 6.15
N PRO A 166 9.77 6.88 6.88
CA PRO A 166 10.11 8.23 6.42
C PRO A 166 11.60 8.47 6.11
N ASP A 167 12.45 7.44 5.97
CA ASP A 167 13.87 7.64 5.63
C ASP A 167 13.97 8.42 4.30
N PRO A 168 14.65 9.59 4.24
CA PRO A 168 14.75 10.38 3.02
C PRO A 168 15.41 9.63 1.86
N ALA A 169 16.22 8.62 2.11
CA ALA A 169 16.92 7.86 1.07
C ALA A 169 15.95 7.16 0.09
N ILE A 170 14.76 6.73 0.54
CA ILE A 170 13.77 6.07 -0.35
C ILE A 170 13.18 7.06 -1.37
N PHE A 171 12.93 8.31 -0.95
CA PHE A 171 12.43 9.38 -1.81
C PHE A 171 13.51 9.87 -2.78
N LEU A 172 14.74 10.06 -2.28
CA LEU A 172 15.89 10.41 -3.12
C LEU A 172 16.16 9.36 -4.20
N ARG A 173 15.98 8.08 -3.86
CA ARG A 173 16.06 6.99 -4.85
C ARG A 173 15.00 7.14 -5.95
N ALA A 174 13.77 7.50 -5.59
CA ALA A 174 12.69 7.72 -6.55
C ALA A 174 12.97 8.93 -7.46
N CYS A 175 13.37 10.05 -6.89
CA CYS A 175 13.78 11.25 -7.65
C CYS A 175 14.91 10.94 -8.64
N GLY A 176 15.93 10.20 -8.19
CA GLY A 176 17.05 9.79 -9.05
C GLY A 176 16.64 8.87 -10.20
N LEU A 177 15.67 7.98 -10.02
CA LEU A 177 15.14 7.13 -11.09
C LEU A 177 14.35 7.93 -12.12
N LEU A 178 13.62 8.97 -11.68
CA LEU A 178 12.88 9.87 -12.57
C LEU A 178 13.77 10.96 -13.22
N GLY A 179 15.00 11.14 -12.73
CA GLY A 179 15.90 12.20 -13.21
C GLY A 179 15.43 13.61 -12.87
N VAL A 180 14.70 13.79 -11.75
CA VAL A 180 14.15 15.07 -11.30
C VAL A 180 14.66 15.41 -9.91
N ASP A 181 14.99 16.69 -9.67
CA ASP A 181 15.43 17.16 -8.37
C ASP A 181 14.31 17.04 -7.32
N PRO A 182 14.63 16.68 -6.06
CA PRO A 182 13.65 16.58 -4.99
C PRO A 182 12.80 17.85 -4.80
N GLU A 183 13.43 19.03 -4.87
CA GLU A 183 12.75 20.34 -4.72
C GLU A 183 11.69 20.61 -5.81
N ARG A 184 11.75 19.86 -6.91
CA ARG A 184 10.80 19.93 -8.03
C ARG A 184 9.84 18.74 -8.07
N THR A 185 9.85 17.93 -7.01
CA THR A 185 9.08 16.68 -6.88
C THR A 185 8.00 16.82 -5.82
N LEU A 186 6.80 16.31 -6.11
CA LEU A 186 5.68 16.23 -5.17
C LEU A 186 5.51 14.78 -4.69
N MET A 187 5.52 14.54 -3.39
CA MET A 187 5.06 13.29 -2.78
C MET A 187 3.59 13.39 -2.41
N VAL A 188 2.80 12.43 -2.84
CA VAL A 188 1.38 12.28 -2.49
C VAL A 188 1.21 11.00 -1.69
N GLY A 189 0.67 11.10 -0.47
CA GLY A 189 0.48 9.98 0.44
C GLY A 189 -0.68 10.22 1.38
N ASP A 190 -0.88 9.33 2.36
CA ASP A 190 -1.97 9.40 3.34
C ASP A 190 -1.47 9.39 4.79
N THR A 191 -0.18 9.15 5.02
CA THR A 191 0.41 8.94 6.35
C THR A 191 1.54 9.91 6.68
N PRO A 192 1.88 10.08 7.97
CA PRO A 192 3.08 10.84 8.36
C PRO A 192 4.39 10.28 7.78
N ALA A 193 4.46 8.98 7.44
CA ALA A 193 5.64 8.40 6.80
C ALA A 193 5.90 9.02 5.41
N ASP A 194 4.85 9.39 4.69
CA ASP A 194 4.94 10.06 3.39
C ASP A 194 5.41 11.51 3.53
N ALA A 195 5.00 12.18 4.62
CA ALA A 195 5.48 13.52 4.96
C ALA A 195 7.01 13.58 5.19
N GLY A 196 7.65 12.42 5.44
CA GLY A 196 9.12 12.30 5.50
C GLY A 196 9.83 12.76 4.22
N ALA A 197 9.12 12.81 3.08
CA ALA A 197 9.66 13.34 1.82
C ALA A 197 10.13 14.80 1.93
N VAL A 198 9.61 15.58 2.87
CA VAL A 198 10.08 16.94 3.16
C VAL A 198 11.56 16.95 3.57
N ALA A 199 12.03 15.92 4.30
CA ALA A 199 13.44 15.79 4.67
C ALA A 199 14.35 15.48 3.47
N ALA A 200 13.79 14.98 2.38
CA ALA A 200 14.49 14.80 1.10
C ALA A 200 14.44 16.06 0.22
N GLY A 201 13.69 17.09 0.60
CA GLY A 201 13.48 18.33 -0.16
C GLY A 201 12.20 18.34 -1.02
N CYS A 202 11.40 17.27 -1.01
CA CYS A 202 10.18 17.21 -1.81
C CYS A 202 9.03 18.01 -1.15
N ALA A 203 8.16 18.60 -1.99
CA ALA A 203 6.84 19.01 -1.54
C ALA A 203 5.99 17.78 -1.17
N THR A 204 5.01 17.94 -0.27
CA THR A 204 4.17 16.82 0.16
C THR A 204 2.70 17.22 0.20
N LEU A 205 1.85 16.37 -0.36
CA LEU A 205 0.39 16.43 -0.27
C LEU A 205 -0.10 15.19 0.47
N LEU A 206 -0.77 15.37 1.61
CA LEU A 206 -1.42 14.27 2.31
C LEU A 206 -2.93 14.29 2.04
N LEU A 207 -3.42 13.16 1.52
CA LEU A 207 -4.84 12.91 1.24
C LEU A 207 -5.33 11.85 2.23
N PRO A 208 -6.35 12.14 3.04
CA PRO A 208 -6.94 11.10 3.90
C PRO A 208 -7.47 9.94 3.04
N ALA A 209 -7.12 8.70 3.41
CA ALA A 209 -7.56 7.53 2.68
C ALA A 209 -9.09 7.46 2.60
N ALA A 210 -9.64 7.39 1.38
CA ALA A 210 -11.06 7.24 1.14
C ALA A 210 -11.53 5.78 1.31
N ALA A 211 -12.84 5.56 1.31
CA ALA A 211 -13.39 4.23 1.27
C ALA A 211 -13.03 3.51 -0.06
N PRO A 212 -12.85 2.17 -0.04
CA PRO A 212 -12.49 1.40 -1.23
C PRO A 212 -13.41 1.68 -2.43
N GLY A 213 -12.84 1.81 -3.63
CA GLY A 213 -13.57 2.03 -4.87
C GLY A 213 -14.16 3.45 -5.05
N ARG A 214 -13.91 4.37 -4.12
CA ARG A 214 -14.28 5.80 -4.25
C ARG A 214 -13.12 6.56 -4.90
N ALA A 215 -13.33 7.82 -5.24
CA ALA A 215 -12.25 8.74 -5.57
C ALA A 215 -11.50 9.14 -4.28
N ASN A 216 -10.17 9.23 -4.35
CA ASN A 216 -9.31 9.61 -3.21
C ASN A 216 -8.84 11.08 -3.28
N GLY A 217 -9.26 11.83 -4.29
CA GLY A 217 -8.82 13.21 -4.49
C GLY A 217 -7.45 13.32 -5.18
N LEU A 218 -7.00 12.27 -5.87
CA LEU A 218 -5.71 12.22 -6.57
C LEU A 218 -5.56 13.35 -7.62
N GLY A 219 -6.66 13.85 -8.16
CA GLY A 219 -6.67 14.98 -9.10
C GLY A 219 -5.99 16.23 -8.56
N ALA A 220 -5.98 16.43 -7.23
CA ALA A 220 -5.29 17.55 -6.59
C ALA A 220 -3.78 17.56 -6.88
N ALA A 221 -3.16 16.40 -7.11
CA ALA A 221 -1.76 16.32 -7.52
C ALA A 221 -1.54 16.99 -8.88
N ARG A 222 -2.44 16.73 -9.85
CA ARG A 222 -2.38 17.36 -11.18
C ARG A 222 -2.64 18.87 -11.13
N ASP A 223 -3.57 19.30 -10.26
CA ASP A 223 -3.85 20.73 -10.07
C ASP A 223 -2.63 21.49 -9.50
N LEU A 224 -1.90 20.86 -8.55
CA LEU A 224 -0.65 21.41 -8.01
C LEU A 224 0.45 21.46 -9.06
N VAL A 225 0.59 20.44 -9.90
CA VAL A 225 1.54 20.45 -11.03
C VAL A 225 1.22 21.61 -11.97
N ALA A 226 -0.04 21.78 -12.36
CA ALA A 226 -0.46 22.85 -13.26
C ALA A 226 -0.18 24.25 -12.66
N ALA A 227 -0.50 24.44 -11.36
CA ALA A 227 -0.28 25.71 -10.67
C ALA A 227 1.18 26.13 -10.55
N THR A 228 2.14 25.17 -10.64
CA THR A 228 3.58 25.48 -10.54
C THR A 228 4.26 25.67 -11.90
N ARG A 229 3.55 25.44 -13.01
CA ARG A 229 4.06 25.58 -14.38
C ARG A 229 3.59 26.90 -15.07
N GLY A 230 2.63 27.61 -14.48
CA GLY A 230 2.10 28.89 -14.93
C GLY A 230 2.80 30.04 -14.21
#